data_839b4a6e438eadb38aa72b0600318929
#
_entry.id   839b4a6e438eadb38aa72b0600318929
#
_cell.length_a   1.000
_cell.length_b   1.000
_cell.length_c   1.000
_cell.angle_alpha   90.00
_cell.angle_beta   90.00
_cell.angle_gamma   90.00
#
_symmetry.space_group_name_H-M   'P 1'
#
loop_
_entity.id
_entity.type
_entity.pdbx_description
1 polymer ?
#
loop_
_entity_poly.entity_id
_entity_poly.type
_entity_poly.pdbx_seq_one_letter_code
_entity_poly.pdbx_strand_id
1 'polypeptide(L)'
;MMKLYGVRTSPYVRHARVALAESGLSWQFEQVTPDTINLSPTLRVSFLIDGNLTLTDSAVIVRYAREQSGQAFLPSVGDHELFALATSILDTTVNLYLLNIGDSAALAEVATGTSAIGFNPRTYYERQQERIVAGVRGLDQFELDASAPFTDGHIRLACLLDWASYRETIDLLGLNKLNDFLTRMREWPTFAETAPDL
;
A
#
# COMPACT_ATOMS: atom_id res chain seq x y z
N MET A 1 24.85 -3.18 -1.62
CA MET A 1 23.71 -3.33 -2.57
C MET A 1 22.46 -3.61 -1.76
N MET A 2 21.46 -2.77 -1.91
CA MET A 2 20.19 -2.87 -1.19
C MET A 2 19.40 -4.12 -1.60
N LYS A 3 18.73 -4.76 -0.66
CA LYS A 3 17.81 -5.88 -0.93
C LYS A 3 16.42 -5.56 -0.37
N LEU A 4 15.43 -5.48 -1.24
CA LEU A 4 14.03 -5.33 -0.87
C LEU A 4 13.36 -6.70 -0.82
N TYR A 5 12.88 -7.08 0.35
CA TYR A 5 12.16 -8.32 0.57
C TYR A 5 10.65 -8.09 0.61
N GLY A 6 9.90 -8.96 -0.08
CA GLY A 6 8.45 -8.84 -0.11
C GLY A 6 7.75 -9.88 -0.94
N VAL A 7 6.44 -9.70 -1.10
CA VAL A 7 5.62 -10.45 -2.05
C VAL A 7 5.15 -9.51 -3.17
N ARG A 8 5.20 -9.97 -4.42
CA ARG A 8 4.89 -9.12 -5.60
C ARG A 8 3.47 -8.57 -5.58
N THR A 9 2.54 -9.29 -4.97
CA THR A 9 1.12 -8.87 -4.85
C THR A 9 0.85 -7.85 -3.74
N SER A 10 1.87 -7.49 -2.93
CA SER A 10 1.70 -6.47 -1.87
C SER A 10 1.73 -5.06 -2.44
N PRO A 11 0.73 -4.22 -2.16
CA PRO A 11 0.71 -2.83 -2.60
C PRO A 11 1.82 -1.99 -1.95
N TYR A 12 2.21 -2.33 -0.73
CA TYR A 12 3.32 -1.68 -0.02
C TYR A 12 4.68 -1.99 -0.66
N VAL A 13 4.90 -3.25 -1.01
CA VAL A 13 6.09 -3.71 -1.72
C VAL A 13 6.17 -3.08 -3.09
N ARG A 14 5.04 -2.96 -3.80
CA ARG A 14 5.00 -2.33 -5.12
C ARG A 14 5.43 -0.87 -5.06
N HIS A 15 4.94 -0.07 -4.11
CA HIS A 15 5.38 1.31 -3.94
C HIS A 15 6.90 1.39 -3.69
N ALA A 16 7.45 0.56 -2.82
CA ALA A 16 8.89 0.51 -2.58
C ALA A 16 9.68 0.13 -3.84
N ARG A 17 9.18 -0.82 -4.66
CA ARG A 17 9.78 -1.19 -5.94
C ARG A 17 9.78 -0.04 -6.94
N VAL A 18 8.67 0.71 -7.06
CA VAL A 18 8.60 1.90 -7.91
C VAL A 18 9.61 2.95 -7.47
N ALA A 19 9.65 3.28 -6.19
CA ALA A 19 10.57 4.28 -5.66
C ALA A 19 12.04 3.90 -5.87
N LEU A 20 12.39 2.63 -5.66
CA LEU A 20 13.74 2.12 -5.90
C LEU A 20 14.09 2.10 -7.40
N ALA A 21 13.16 1.75 -8.28
CA ALA A 21 13.39 1.79 -9.73
C ALA A 21 13.64 3.22 -10.22
N GLU A 22 12.92 4.21 -9.69
CA GLU A 22 13.08 5.63 -10.02
C GLU A 22 14.36 6.26 -9.42
N SER A 23 14.91 5.65 -8.37
CA SER A 23 16.04 6.21 -7.64
C SER A 23 17.38 6.11 -8.38
N GLY A 24 17.49 5.20 -9.36
CA GLY A 24 18.77 4.86 -10.02
C GLY A 24 19.78 4.15 -9.11
N LEU A 25 19.39 3.78 -7.89
CA LEU A 25 20.23 3.06 -6.93
C LEU A 25 20.41 1.59 -7.33
N SER A 26 21.49 0.98 -6.87
CA SER A 26 21.71 -0.47 -7.07
C SER A 26 20.95 -1.27 -6.01
N TRP A 27 19.94 -2.02 -6.43
CA TRP A 27 19.10 -2.82 -5.55
C TRP A 27 18.66 -4.13 -6.19
N GLN A 28 18.17 -5.07 -5.37
CA GLN A 28 17.60 -6.34 -5.80
C GLN A 28 16.27 -6.58 -5.09
N PHE A 29 15.33 -7.19 -5.79
CA PHE A 29 14.11 -7.71 -5.20
C PHE A 29 14.27 -9.19 -4.84
N GLU A 30 13.92 -9.53 -3.60
CA GLU A 30 13.94 -10.89 -3.08
C GLU A 30 12.52 -11.29 -2.67
N GLN A 31 11.99 -12.32 -3.32
CA GLN A 31 10.72 -12.91 -2.90
C GLN A 31 10.89 -13.51 -1.49
N VAL A 32 10.05 -13.07 -0.55
CA VAL A 32 10.12 -13.59 0.82
C VAL A 32 9.72 -15.07 0.88
N THR A 33 10.44 -15.84 1.68
CA THR A 33 10.20 -17.26 1.99
C THR A 33 10.00 -17.43 3.49
N PRO A 34 9.53 -18.60 3.98
CA PRO A 34 9.47 -18.90 5.42
C PRO A 34 10.80 -18.71 6.15
N ASP A 35 11.93 -18.93 5.46
CA ASP A 35 13.26 -18.75 6.06
C ASP A 35 13.65 -17.27 6.09
N THR A 36 13.42 -16.54 4.99
CA THR A 36 13.84 -15.15 4.86
C THR A 36 12.93 -14.16 5.60
N ILE A 37 11.69 -14.51 5.94
CA ILE A 37 10.83 -13.66 6.76
C ILE A 37 11.43 -13.37 8.15
N ASN A 38 12.23 -14.30 8.68
CA ASN A 38 12.90 -14.14 9.96
C ASN A 38 14.02 -13.08 9.96
N LEU A 39 14.42 -12.58 8.78
CA LEU A 39 15.32 -11.42 8.66
C LEU A 39 14.59 -10.11 9.01
N SER A 40 13.26 -10.10 8.98
CA SER A 40 12.45 -8.97 9.41
C SER A 40 12.20 -9.05 10.92
N PRO A 41 12.63 -8.06 11.72
CA PRO A 41 12.37 -8.05 13.17
C PRO A 41 10.88 -7.96 13.52
N THR A 42 10.04 -7.61 12.55
CA THR A 42 8.58 -7.54 12.71
C THR A 42 7.84 -8.73 12.11
N LEU A 43 8.56 -9.67 11.46
CA LEU A 43 8.00 -10.80 10.70
C LEU A 43 6.97 -10.35 9.64
N ARG A 44 7.12 -9.12 9.12
CA ARG A 44 6.23 -8.51 8.13
C ARG A 44 7.00 -8.13 6.87
N VAL A 45 6.31 -8.09 5.75
CA VAL A 45 6.75 -7.49 4.50
C VAL A 45 6.05 -6.12 4.34
N SER A 46 6.68 -5.12 3.72
CA SER A 46 7.99 -5.08 3.08
C SER A 46 9.09 -4.80 4.10
N PHE A 47 10.29 -5.29 3.84
CA PHE A 47 11.48 -4.82 4.54
C PHE A 47 12.66 -4.70 3.57
N LEU A 48 13.57 -3.77 3.86
CA LEU A 48 14.78 -3.50 3.07
C LEU A 48 16.02 -3.66 3.95
N ILE A 49 17.02 -4.34 3.42
CA ILE A 49 18.34 -4.48 4.06
C ILE A 49 19.37 -3.75 3.20
N ASP A 50 20.12 -2.83 3.82
CA ASP A 50 21.26 -2.14 3.21
C ASP A 50 22.45 -2.14 4.19
N GLY A 51 23.43 -3.02 3.94
CA GLY A 51 24.51 -3.27 4.90
C GLY A 51 23.98 -3.73 6.27
N ASN A 52 24.19 -2.92 7.30
CA ASN A 52 23.69 -3.16 8.66
C ASN A 52 22.33 -2.51 8.95
N LEU A 53 21.77 -1.76 7.99
CA LEU A 53 20.47 -1.12 8.14
C LEU A 53 19.36 -2.08 7.76
N THR A 54 18.32 -2.18 8.59
CA THR A 54 17.07 -2.88 8.26
C THR A 54 15.90 -1.94 8.46
N LEU A 55 15.15 -1.67 7.38
CA LEU A 55 13.93 -0.85 7.40
C LEU A 55 12.71 -1.75 7.18
N THR A 56 11.71 -1.64 8.04
CA THR A 56 10.53 -2.54 8.09
C THR A 56 9.20 -1.88 7.78
N ASP A 57 9.22 -0.61 7.38
CA ASP A 57 8.03 0.14 6.98
C ASP A 57 8.17 0.66 5.56
N SER A 58 7.13 0.48 4.74
CA SER A 58 7.18 0.84 3.32
C SER A 58 7.34 2.34 3.08
N ALA A 59 6.74 3.20 3.91
CA ALA A 59 6.89 4.65 3.75
C ALA A 59 8.31 5.09 4.10
N VAL A 60 8.91 4.48 5.12
CA VAL A 60 10.31 4.72 5.51
C VAL A 60 11.27 4.21 4.43
N ILE A 61 11.00 3.05 3.81
CA ILE A 61 11.80 2.52 2.69
C ILE A 61 11.75 3.48 1.49
N VAL A 62 10.55 3.95 1.11
CA VAL A 62 10.36 4.91 0.02
C VAL A 62 11.12 6.20 0.31
N ARG A 63 10.94 6.77 1.50
CA ARG A 63 11.66 7.97 1.94
C ARG A 63 13.17 7.78 1.88
N TYR A 64 13.68 6.67 2.38
CA TYR A 64 15.11 6.35 2.33
C TYR A 64 15.62 6.29 0.88
N ALA A 65 14.90 5.64 -0.04
CA ALA A 65 15.28 5.59 -1.45
C ALA A 65 15.35 6.99 -2.08
N ARG A 66 14.36 7.88 -1.80
CA ARG A 66 14.35 9.27 -2.26
C ARG A 66 15.53 10.06 -1.69
N GLU A 67 15.79 9.99 -0.39
CA GLU A 67 16.90 10.69 0.26
C GLU A 67 18.26 10.21 -0.27
N GLN A 68 18.47 8.90 -0.47
CA GLN A 68 19.72 8.37 -1.00
C GLN A 68 19.96 8.75 -2.47
N SER A 69 18.93 9.02 -3.24
CA SER A 69 19.01 9.46 -4.64
C SER A 69 18.95 10.99 -4.82
N GLY A 70 18.85 11.75 -3.72
CA GLY A 70 18.71 13.21 -3.77
C GLY A 70 17.36 13.69 -4.28
N GLN A 71 16.36 12.82 -4.30
CA GLN A 71 14.99 13.14 -4.69
C GLN A 71 14.16 13.56 -3.46
N ALA A 72 13.15 14.41 -3.67
CA ALA A 72 12.25 14.79 -2.59
C ALA A 72 11.20 13.70 -2.32
N PHE A 73 11.01 13.37 -1.05
CA PHE A 73 9.87 12.58 -0.59
C PHE A 73 8.74 13.53 -0.21
N LEU A 74 7.56 13.39 -0.83
CA LEU A 74 6.37 14.22 -0.61
C LEU A 74 6.69 15.74 -0.72
N PRO A 75 6.96 16.24 -1.95
CA PRO A 75 7.51 17.59 -2.16
C PRO A 75 6.53 18.73 -1.84
N SER A 76 5.23 18.46 -1.68
CA SER A 76 4.21 19.47 -1.39
C SER A 76 3.28 19.05 -0.26
N VAL A 77 2.54 20.02 0.31
CA VAL A 77 1.51 19.74 1.34
C VAL A 77 0.41 18.84 0.77
N GLY A 78 0.00 19.04 -0.49
CA GLY A 78 -0.98 18.17 -1.15
C GLY A 78 -0.50 16.72 -1.27
N ASP A 79 0.79 16.50 -1.51
CA ASP A 79 1.36 15.14 -1.53
C ASP A 79 1.33 14.47 -0.15
N HIS A 80 1.61 15.22 0.92
CA HIS A 80 1.47 14.71 2.28
C HIS A 80 0.04 14.29 2.58
N GLU A 81 -0.94 15.13 2.19
CA GLU A 81 -2.36 14.88 2.41
C GLU A 81 -2.84 13.66 1.62
N LEU A 82 -2.51 13.60 0.33
CA LEU A 82 -2.83 12.48 -0.55
C LEU A 82 -2.21 11.17 -0.05
N PHE A 83 -0.91 11.19 0.29
CA PHE A 83 -0.20 10.02 0.79
C PHE A 83 -0.80 9.51 2.10
N ALA A 84 -1.10 10.41 3.05
CA ALA A 84 -1.66 10.06 4.34
C ALA A 84 -3.06 9.42 4.18
N LEU A 85 -3.93 10.03 3.37
CA LEU A 85 -5.27 9.52 3.13
C LEU A 85 -5.22 8.16 2.41
N ALA A 86 -4.44 8.05 1.32
CA ALA A 86 -4.27 6.80 0.59
C ALA A 86 -3.70 5.68 1.47
N THR A 87 -2.72 6.00 2.34
CA THR A 87 -2.14 5.03 3.29
C THR A 87 -3.17 4.56 4.31
N SER A 88 -3.95 5.48 4.89
CA SER A 88 -4.99 5.14 5.87
C SER A 88 -6.05 4.19 5.30
N ILE A 89 -6.48 4.45 4.06
CA ILE A 89 -7.46 3.59 3.37
C ILE A 89 -6.82 2.25 3.01
N LEU A 90 -5.59 2.25 2.50
CA LEU A 90 -4.85 1.04 2.14
C LEU A 90 -4.69 0.11 3.36
N ASP A 91 -4.25 0.66 4.49
CA ASP A 91 -4.07 -0.11 5.74
C ASP A 91 -5.39 -0.72 6.20
N THR A 92 -6.47 0.06 6.16
CA THR A 92 -7.80 -0.42 6.55
C THR A 92 -8.28 -1.53 5.61
N THR A 93 -8.11 -1.35 4.30
CA THR A 93 -8.58 -2.30 3.28
C THR A 93 -7.77 -3.60 3.32
N VAL A 94 -6.45 -3.50 3.43
CA VAL A 94 -5.57 -4.69 3.54
C VAL A 94 -5.88 -5.46 4.82
N ASN A 95 -6.05 -4.79 5.95
CA ASN A 95 -6.39 -5.46 7.21
C ASN A 95 -7.73 -6.19 7.13
N LEU A 96 -8.77 -5.57 6.57
CA LEU A 96 -10.07 -6.25 6.38
C LEU A 96 -9.95 -7.42 5.39
N TYR A 97 -9.20 -7.25 4.30
CA TYR A 97 -8.97 -8.33 3.35
C TYR A 97 -8.29 -9.54 4.02
N LEU A 98 -7.24 -9.32 4.80
CA LEU A 98 -6.52 -10.38 5.50
C LEU A 98 -7.40 -11.07 6.56
N LEU A 99 -8.27 -10.32 7.24
CA LEU A 99 -9.26 -10.90 8.16
C LEU A 99 -10.27 -11.77 7.41
N ASN A 100 -10.70 -11.37 6.21
CA ASN A 100 -11.68 -12.13 5.42
C ASN A 100 -11.13 -13.41 4.81
N ILE A 101 -9.83 -13.45 4.43
CA ILE A 101 -9.18 -14.66 3.91
C ILE A 101 -8.63 -15.56 5.03
N GLY A 102 -8.44 -15.01 6.22
CA GLY A 102 -8.18 -15.77 7.43
C GLY A 102 -9.39 -16.62 7.79
N ASP A 103 -9.20 -17.59 8.67
CA ASP A 103 -10.23 -18.56 9.04
C ASP A 103 -11.56 -17.89 9.42
N SER A 104 -12.51 -17.88 8.48
CA SER A 104 -13.85 -17.29 8.66
C SER A 104 -14.64 -17.93 9.81
N ALA A 105 -14.31 -19.15 10.21
CA ALA A 105 -14.90 -19.83 11.36
C ALA A 105 -14.40 -19.21 12.69
N ALA A 106 -13.11 -18.90 12.79
CA ALA A 106 -12.55 -18.23 13.97
C ALA A 106 -13.12 -16.81 14.15
N LEU A 107 -13.35 -16.09 13.04
CA LEU A 107 -14.00 -14.77 13.06
C LEU A 107 -15.48 -14.86 13.47
N ALA A 108 -16.18 -15.91 13.04
CA ALA A 108 -17.57 -16.14 13.44
C ALA A 108 -17.68 -16.45 14.95
N GLU A 109 -16.74 -17.20 15.52
CA GLU A 109 -16.66 -17.49 16.96
C GLU A 109 -16.38 -16.23 17.78
N VAL A 110 -15.46 -15.37 17.32
CA VAL A 110 -15.17 -14.07 17.95
C VAL A 110 -16.36 -13.10 17.84
N ALA A 111 -17.13 -13.17 16.75
CA ALA A 111 -18.32 -12.32 16.55
C ALA A 111 -19.48 -12.67 17.48
N THR A 112 -19.54 -13.90 18.06
CA THR A 112 -20.56 -14.33 19.02
C THR A 112 -20.16 -14.11 20.47
N GLY A 113 -18.87 -13.84 20.76
CA GLY A 113 -18.36 -13.59 22.10
C GLY A 113 -18.47 -12.12 22.49
N THR A 114 -19.14 -11.83 23.59
CA THR A 114 -19.03 -10.52 24.26
C THR A 114 -17.66 -10.44 24.89
N SER A 115 -16.77 -9.61 24.30
CA SER A 115 -15.48 -9.30 24.93
C SER A 115 -15.71 -8.67 26.31
N ALA A 116 -14.94 -9.07 27.29
CA ALA A 116 -14.97 -8.51 28.66
C ALA A 116 -14.72 -6.97 28.71
N ILE A 117 -14.27 -6.38 27.60
CA ILE A 117 -14.03 -4.93 27.42
C ILE A 117 -15.08 -4.24 26.54
N GLY A 118 -16.23 -4.89 26.28
CA GLY A 118 -17.31 -4.31 25.47
C GLY A 118 -16.98 -4.15 23.98
N PHE A 119 -15.92 -4.78 23.47
CA PHE A 119 -15.57 -4.76 22.06
C PHE A 119 -16.57 -5.62 21.27
N ASN A 120 -17.21 -5.03 20.23
CA ASN A 120 -18.06 -5.73 19.30
C ASN A 120 -17.35 -5.86 17.94
N PRO A 121 -16.88 -7.05 17.55
CA PRO A 121 -16.15 -7.25 16.29
C PRO A 121 -16.96 -6.86 15.06
N ARG A 122 -18.29 -7.14 15.05
CA ARG A 122 -19.18 -6.77 13.94
C ARG A 122 -19.25 -5.26 13.76
N THR A 123 -19.46 -4.51 14.85
CA THR A 123 -19.48 -3.03 14.81
C THR A 123 -18.12 -2.46 14.38
N TYR A 124 -17.03 -3.10 14.78
CA TYR A 124 -15.70 -2.70 14.34
C TYR A 124 -15.54 -2.88 12.82
N TYR A 125 -15.92 -4.05 12.29
CA TYR A 125 -15.85 -4.37 10.87
C TYR A 125 -16.70 -3.39 10.03
N GLU A 126 -17.95 -3.15 10.41
CA GLU A 126 -18.86 -2.21 9.75
C GLU A 126 -18.25 -0.79 9.71
N ARG A 127 -17.66 -0.33 10.82
CA ARG A 127 -16.98 0.96 10.88
C ARG A 127 -15.74 1.04 9.97
N GLN A 128 -14.98 -0.04 9.82
CA GLN A 128 -13.86 -0.04 8.88
C GLN A 128 -14.37 0.06 7.43
N GLN A 129 -15.45 -0.61 7.08
CA GLN A 129 -16.06 -0.47 5.76
C GLN A 129 -16.56 0.96 5.51
N GLU A 130 -17.22 1.59 6.47
CA GLU A 130 -17.62 3.00 6.38
C GLU A 130 -16.43 3.94 6.16
N ARG A 131 -15.30 3.70 6.84
CA ARG A 131 -14.05 4.46 6.68
C ARG A 131 -13.48 4.32 5.28
N ILE A 132 -13.48 3.11 4.71
CA ILE A 132 -13.03 2.87 3.33
C ILE A 132 -13.90 3.68 2.37
N VAL A 133 -15.23 3.57 2.48
CA VAL A 133 -16.17 4.29 1.61
C VAL A 133 -16.00 5.81 1.72
N ALA A 134 -15.91 6.34 2.95
CA ALA A 134 -15.72 7.76 3.18
C ALA A 134 -14.36 8.25 2.64
N GLY A 135 -13.30 7.46 2.88
CA GLY A 135 -11.95 7.78 2.42
C GLY A 135 -11.83 7.78 0.90
N VAL A 136 -12.42 6.80 0.21
CA VAL A 136 -12.43 6.73 -1.25
C VAL A 136 -13.17 7.93 -1.85
N ARG A 137 -14.29 8.34 -1.26
CA ARG A 137 -14.99 9.58 -1.65
C ARG A 137 -14.11 10.82 -1.43
N GLY A 138 -13.32 10.84 -0.36
CA GLY A 138 -12.36 11.90 -0.09
C GLY A 138 -11.26 11.95 -1.15
N LEU A 139 -10.72 10.78 -1.56
CA LEU A 139 -9.72 10.68 -2.63
C LEU A 139 -10.24 11.18 -3.98
N ASP A 140 -11.51 10.96 -4.29
CA ASP A 140 -12.14 11.44 -5.55
C ASP A 140 -12.29 12.97 -5.61
N GLN A 141 -12.07 13.68 -4.51
CA GLN A 141 -12.06 15.14 -4.47
C GLN A 141 -10.71 15.77 -4.80
N PHE A 142 -9.62 14.99 -4.78
CA PHE A 142 -8.30 15.50 -5.13
C PHE A 142 -8.21 15.86 -6.62
N GLU A 143 -7.43 16.92 -6.90
CA GLU A 143 -7.01 17.22 -8.27
C GLU A 143 -5.80 16.33 -8.60
N LEU A 144 -6.04 15.32 -9.42
CA LEU A 144 -5.05 14.33 -9.83
C LEU A 144 -4.49 14.71 -11.20
N ASP A 145 -3.57 15.68 -11.23
CA ASP A 145 -2.95 16.14 -12.47
C ASP A 145 -2.08 15.02 -13.09
N ALA A 146 -2.36 14.72 -14.34
CA ALA A 146 -1.66 13.69 -15.11
C ALA A 146 -0.40 14.22 -15.83
N SER A 147 -0.23 15.53 -15.93
CA SER A 147 0.88 16.15 -16.67
C SER A 147 2.14 16.33 -15.82
N ALA A 148 2.02 16.29 -14.51
CA ALA A 148 3.14 16.44 -13.59
C ALA A 148 3.89 15.12 -13.40
N PRO A 149 5.17 15.13 -13.04
CA PRO A 149 5.86 13.94 -12.56
C PRO A 149 5.10 13.32 -11.39
N PHE A 150 4.94 11.98 -11.39
CA PHE A 150 4.21 11.30 -10.31
C PHE A 150 5.01 11.34 -9.01
N THR A 151 4.36 11.83 -7.97
CA THR A 151 4.91 11.89 -6.62
C THR A 151 4.62 10.62 -5.83
N ASP A 152 5.22 10.48 -4.64
CA ASP A 152 4.96 9.33 -3.77
C ASP A 152 3.50 9.30 -3.25
N GLY A 153 2.81 10.45 -3.20
CA GLY A 153 1.36 10.52 -2.96
C GLY A 153 0.58 9.83 -4.08
N HIS A 154 0.88 10.16 -5.34
CA HIS A 154 0.28 9.54 -6.52
C HIS A 154 0.57 8.04 -6.60
N ILE A 155 1.83 7.63 -6.36
CA ILE A 155 2.22 6.21 -6.40
C ILE A 155 1.51 5.42 -5.30
N ARG A 156 1.38 5.98 -4.09
CA ARG A 156 0.64 5.34 -3.00
C ARG A 156 -0.83 5.13 -3.35
N LEU A 157 -1.48 6.16 -3.90
CA LEU A 157 -2.85 6.07 -4.38
C LEU A 157 -3.00 5.01 -5.47
N ALA A 158 -2.12 5.02 -6.47
CA ALA A 158 -2.17 4.03 -7.56
C ALA A 158 -2.00 2.59 -7.04
N CYS A 159 -1.08 2.36 -6.09
CA CYS A 159 -0.90 1.05 -5.45
C CYS A 159 -2.14 0.59 -4.68
N LEU A 160 -2.84 1.52 -4.00
CA LEU A 160 -4.11 1.23 -3.35
C LEU A 160 -5.17 0.82 -4.38
N LEU A 161 -5.40 1.66 -5.39
CA LEU A 161 -6.49 1.46 -6.35
C LEU A 161 -6.27 0.20 -7.20
N ASP A 162 -5.05 -0.02 -7.67
CA ASP A 162 -4.73 -1.19 -8.49
C ASP A 162 -4.83 -2.50 -7.70
N TRP A 163 -4.35 -2.50 -6.47
CA TRP A 163 -4.49 -3.65 -5.57
C TRP A 163 -5.95 -3.91 -5.19
N ALA A 164 -6.72 -2.85 -4.91
CA ALA A 164 -8.13 -2.96 -4.56
C ALA A 164 -8.97 -3.48 -5.73
N SER A 165 -8.67 -3.05 -6.95
CA SER A 165 -9.30 -3.58 -8.18
C SER A 165 -8.98 -5.07 -8.36
N TYR A 166 -7.71 -5.46 -8.18
CA TYR A 166 -7.27 -6.85 -8.31
C TYR A 166 -7.90 -7.76 -7.24
N ARG A 167 -8.11 -7.27 -6.03
CA ARG A 167 -8.69 -8.01 -4.91
C ARG A 167 -10.21 -7.83 -4.78
N GLU A 168 -10.83 -7.04 -5.65
CA GLU A 168 -12.26 -6.73 -5.62
C GLU A 168 -12.73 -6.21 -4.25
N THR A 169 -11.86 -5.42 -3.58
CA THR A 169 -12.11 -4.93 -2.22
C THR A 169 -12.73 -3.54 -2.17
N ILE A 170 -12.60 -2.77 -3.23
CA ILE A 170 -13.20 -1.44 -3.40
C ILE A 170 -13.88 -1.40 -4.77
N ASP A 171 -15.17 -1.04 -4.79
CA ASP A 171 -15.90 -0.76 -6.02
C ASP A 171 -15.55 0.66 -6.51
N LEU A 172 -14.94 0.74 -7.68
CA LEU A 172 -14.58 2.01 -8.33
C LEU A 172 -15.64 2.48 -9.34
N LEU A 173 -16.80 1.81 -9.39
CA LEU A 173 -17.88 2.19 -10.32
C LEU A 173 -18.38 3.61 -10.03
N GLY A 174 -18.38 4.46 -11.05
CA GLY A 174 -18.79 5.86 -10.93
C GLY A 174 -17.73 6.82 -10.40
N LEU A 175 -16.54 6.35 -10.01
CA LEU A 175 -15.43 7.17 -9.57
C LEU A 175 -14.49 7.48 -10.76
N ASN A 176 -14.99 8.28 -11.70
CA ASN A 176 -14.32 8.51 -12.98
C ASN A 176 -12.91 9.10 -12.83
N LYS A 177 -12.72 10.07 -11.92
CA LYS A 177 -11.40 10.68 -11.69
C LYS A 177 -10.35 9.64 -11.24
N LEU A 178 -10.73 8.76 -10.31
CA LEU A 178 -9.84 7.71 -9.81
C LEU A 178 -9.56 6.64 -10.87
N ASN A 179 -10.55 6.28 -11.69
CA ASN A 179 -10.39 5.34 -12.80
C ASN A 179 -9.47 5.91 -13.89
N ASP A 180 -9.67 7.16 -14.29
CA ASP A 180 -8.83 7.84 -15.27
C ASP A 180 -7.39 7.98 -14.76
N PHE A 181 -7.23 8.34 -13.49
CA PHE A 181 -5.93 8.40 -12.84
C PHE A 181 -5.24 7.02 -12.85
N LEU A 182 -5.92 5.97 -12.43
CA LEU A 182 -5.35 4.62 -12.40
C LEU A 182 -4.96 4.14 -13.80
N THR A 183 -5.77 4.44 -14.81
CA THR A 183 -5.47 4.12 -16.22
C THR A 183 -4.15 4.75 -16.64
N ARG A 184 -3.94 6.04 -16.38
CA ARG A 184 -2.68 6.73 -16.67
C ARG A 184 -1.49 6.18 -15.89
N MET A 185 -1.70 5.83 -14.62
CA MET A 185 -0.63 5.21 -13.82
C MET A 185 -0.19 3.85 -14.38
N ARG A 186 -1.13 3.06 -14.90
CA ARG A 186 -0.83 1.76 -15.55
C ARG A 186 -0.07 1.91 -16.88
N GLU A 187 -0.19 3.05 -17.55
CA GLU A 187 0.58 3.38 -18.76
C GLU A 187 2.01 3.87 -18.45
N TRP A 188 2.27 4.29 -17.23
CA TRP A 188 3.61 4.70 -16.83
C TRP A 188 4.55 3.49 -16.71
N PRO A 189 5.66 3.44 -17.48
CA PRO A 189 6.49 2.24 -17.59
C PRO A 189 6.97 1.68 -16.24
N THR A 190 7.49 2.54 -15.35
CA THR A 190 7.98 2.10 -14.04
C THR A 190 6.87 1.46 -13.18
N PHE A 191 5.65 1.98 -13.26
CA PHE A 191 4.52 1.40 -12.55
C PHE A 191 4.03 0.10 -13.22
N ALA A 192 4.01 0.04 -14.54
CA ALA A 192 3.63 -1.13 -15.31
C ALA A 192 4.58 -2.31 -15.05
N GLU A 193 5.90 -2.08 -15.06
CA GLU A 193 6.93 -3.10 -14.82
C GLU A 193 6.90 -3.67 -13.39
N THR A 194 6.29 -2.94 -12.45
CA THR A 194 6.13 -3.40 -11.07
C THR A 194 4.81 -4.11 -10.82
N ALA A 195 3.95 -4.25 -11.82
CA ALA A 195 2.68 -4.96 -11.70
C ALA A 195 2.90 -6.38 -11.14
N PRO A 196 1.97 -6.90 -10.33
CA PRO A 196 2.05 -8.29 -9.90
C PRO A 196 1.90 -9.22 -11.11
N ASP A 197 2.74 -10.26 -11.17
CA ASP A 197 2.54 -11.35 -12.12
C ASP A 197 1.24 -12.08 -11.73
N LEU A 198 0.25 -12.09 -12.62
CA LEU A 198 -1.06 -12.72 -12.44
C LEU A 198 -1.09 -14.12 -13.01
#